data_d3f659ee41d31904260674d0e751295e
#
_entry.id   d3f659ee41d31904260674d0e751295e
#
_cell.length_a   1.000
_cell.length_b   1.000
_cell.length_c   1.000
_cell.angle_alpha   90.00
_cell.angle_beta   90.00
_cell.angle_gamma   90.00
#
_symmetry.space_group_name_H-M   'P 1'
#
loop_
_entity.id
_entity.type
_entity.pdbx_description
1 polymer ?
#
loop_
_entity_poly.entity_id
_entity_poly.type
_entity_poly.pdbx_seq_one_letter_code
_entity_poly.pdbx_strand_id
1 'polypeptide(L)'
;VASQPAPEASEGGGSAASGQAREAREYRQPDAEERKAYEQIQDLIRNQKKYDEAISRIYEFIDEYPEGDLTVNAYYWLGEVYLVKPQLEQAKQAFTIVATRFADHRKAPDAVYKLGVTHDRLGEKEQARRSMQTVIDDYPSSSAADLARKFLESQNG
;
A
#
# COMPACT_ATOMS: atom_id res chain seq x y z
N VAL A 1 5.15 8.29 23.02
CA VAL A 1 5.00 7.96 21.64
C VAL A 1 5.97 6.89 21.22
N ALA A 2 5.48 5.72 21.25
CA ALA A 2 6.28 4.59 20.88
C ALA A 2 6.49 4.60 19.39
N SER A 3 7.65 4.99 18.99
CA SER A 3 8.08 4.62 17.67
C SER A 3 8.16 3.11 17.70
N GLN A 4 7.25 2.46 17.09
CA GLN A 4 7.39 1.05 16.92
C GLN A 4 8.61 0.78 16.07
N PRO A 5 9.51 -0.07 16.52
CA PRO A 5 10.51 -0.54 15.62
C PRO A 5 9.76 -1.14 14.45
N ALA A 6 10.09 -0.69 13.29
CA ALA A 6 9.68 -1.39 12.10
C ALA A 6 9.94 -2.86 12.39
N PRO A 7 9.00 -3.75 12.11
CA PRO A 7 9.34 -5.14 12.15
C PRO A 7 10.59 -5.25 11.31
N GLU A 8 11.62 -5.70 11.93
CA GLU A 8 12.86 -5.86 11.21
C GLU A 8 12.52 -6.59 9.96
N ALA A 9 12.65 -5.89 8.89
CA ALA A 9 12.56 -6.53 7.61
C ALA A 9 13.50 -7.68 7.75
N SER A 10 12.98 -8.85 7.75
CA SER A 10 13.83 -9.99 7.92
C SER A 10 14.81 -9.92 6.77
N GLU A 11 15.98 -9.56 7.13
CA GLU A 11 17.03 -9.38 6.15
C GLU A 11 17.21 -10.59 5.26
N GLY A 12 16.76 -11.72 5.71
CA GLY A 12 16.88 -12.91 4.93
C GLY A 12 15.98 -12.97 3.72
N GLY A 13 14.94 -12.17 3.71
CA GLY A 13 13.98 -12.28 2.61
C GLY A 13 14.47 -11.75 1.30
N GLY A 14 15.33 -10.77 1.37
CA GLY A 14 15.68 -10.05 0.16
C GLY A 14 16.53 -10.82 -0.81
N SER A 15 17.36 -11.67 -0.30
CA SER A 15 18.34 -12.27 -1.17
C SER A 15 17.82 -13.54 -1.84
N ALA A 16 16.91 -14.16 -1.20
CA ALA A 16 16.45 -15.45 -1.69
C ALA A 16 15.40 -15.32 -2.75
N ALA A 17 15.14 -14.12 -3.13
CA ALA A 17 14.02 -13.86 -3.98
C ALA A 17 14.13 -14.47 -5.35
N SER A 18 15.08 -15.31 -5.63
CA SER A 18 15.17 -15.92 -6.94
C SER A 18 13.86 -16.63 -7.29
N GLY A 19 12.86 -15.81 -7.62
CA GLY A 19 11.64 -16.31 -8.20
C GLY A 19 10.59 -16.85 -7.27
N GLN A 20 10.74 -16.70 -5.95
CA GLN A 20 9.69 -17.16 -5.05
C GLN A 20 8.78 -16.03 -4.64
N ALA A 21 7.48 -16.27 -4.76
CA ALA A 21 6.48 -15.32 -4.34
C ALA A 21 6.54 -15.13 -2.82
N ARG A 22 6.30 -13.90 -2.38
CA ARG A 22 6.11 -13.65 -0.95
C ARG A 22 4.80 -14.26 -0.50
N GLU A 23 4.84 -14.95 0.64
CA GLU A 23 3.62 -15.45 1.25
C GLU A 23 3.07 -14.40 2.19
N ALA A 24 1.74 -14.27 2.22
CA ALA A 24 1.09 -13.33 3.10
C ALA A 24 1.27 -13.74 4.55
N ARG A 25 1.70 -12.80 5.38
CA ARG A 25 1.78 -13.01 6.82
C ARG A 25 0.38 -12.90 7.42
N GLU A 26 0.15 -13.63 8.50
CA GLU A 26 -1.08 -13.46 9.25
C GLU A 26 -1.01 -12.18 10.08
N TYR A 27 -2.03 -11.38 9.98
CA TYR A 27 -2.15 -10.12 10.71
C TYR A 27 -3.26 -10.23 11.74
N ARG A 28 -3.14 -9.44 12.81
CA ARG A 28 -4.18 -9.36 13.82
C ARG A 28 -5.50 -8.99 13.17
N GLN A 29 -6.54 -9.76 13.45
CA GLN A 29 -7.84 -9.49 12.88
C GLN A 29 -8.57 -8.44 13.71
N PRO A 30 -9.41 -7.62 13.08
CA PRO A 30 -10.07 -6.52 13.76
C PRO A 30 -11.19 -7.02 14.67
N ASP A 31 -11.41 -6.30 15.76
CA ASP A 31 -12.62 -6.49 16.55
C ASP A 31 -13.78 -5.67 15.95
N ALA A 32 -14.94 -5.71 16.59
CA ALA A 32 -16.13 -5.07 16.06
C ALA A 32 -16.02 -3.54 15.99
N GLU A 33 -15.40 -2.93 16.98
CA GLU A 33 -15.24 -1.47 17.00
C GLU A 33 -14.26 -1.01 15.92
N GLU A 34 -13.19 -1.73 15.75
CA GLU A 34 -12.19 -1.46 14.71
C GLU A 34 -12.84 -1.57 13.34
N ARG A 35 -13.63 -2.63 13.11
CA ARG A 35 -14.35 -2.80 11.84
C ARG A 35 -15.29 -1.64 11.57
N LYS A 36 -16.02 -1.22 12.59
CA LYS A 36 -16.97 -0.12 12.46
C LYS A 36 -16.27 1.18 12.08
N ALA A 37 -15.16 1.48 12.75
CA ALA A 37 -14.37 2.67 12.43
C ALA A 37 -13.86 2.62 10.99
N TYR A 38 -13.39 1.46 10.56
CA TYR A 38 -12.90 1.27 9.19
C TYR A 38 -14.03 1.47 8.17
N GLU A 39 -15.21 0.92 8.44
CA GLU A 39 -16.36 1.07 7.56
C GLU A 39 -16.78 2.53 7.41
N GLN A 40 -16.68 3.30 8.50
CA GLN A 40 -16.96 4.74 8.44
C GLN A 40 -15.98 5.46 7.51
N ILE A 41 -14.72 5.06 7.55
CA ILE A 41 -13.71 5.62 6.63
C ILE A 41 -14.07 5.29 5.18
N GLN A 42 -14.43 4.04 4.91
CA GLN A 42 -14.81 3.64 3.56
C GLN A 42 -16.04 4.41 3.07
N ASP A 43 -17.00 4.64 3.95
CA ASP A 43 -18.19 5.40 3.60
C ASP A 43 -17.86 6.85 3.24
N LEU A 44 -16.96 7.47 4.01
CA LEU A 44 -16.50 8.82 3.71
C LEU A 44 -15.85 8.91 2.33
N ILE A 45 -15.11 7.89 1.96
CA ILE A 45 -14.40 7.87 0.67
C ILE A 45 -15.33 7.53 -0.49
N ARG A 46 -16.06 6.42 -0.38
CA ARG A 46 -16.79 5.86 -1.50
C ARG A 46 -18.13 6.54 -1.75
N ASN A 47 -18.84 6.87 -0.67
CA ASN A 47 -20.21 7.36 -0.78
C ASN A 47 -20.28 8.88 -0.63
N GLN A 48 -19.61 9.41 0.36
CA GLN A 48 -19.71 10.84 0.68
C GLN A 48 -18.65 11.68 -0.03
N LYS A 49 -17.56 11.08 -0.45
CA LYS A 49 -16.42 11.74 -1.11
C LYS A 49 -15.87 12.90 -0.28
N LYS A 50 -15.91 12.74 1.04
CA LYS A 50 -15.37 13.70 1.99
C LYS A 50 -13.92 13.35 2.30
N TYR A 51 -13.05 13.70 1.37
CA TYR A 51 -11.66 13.22 1.38
C TYR A 51 -10.85 13.78 2.54
N ASP A 52 -11.02 15.05 2.88
CA ASP A 52 -10.27 15.63 3.99
C ASP A 52 -10.68 15.02 5.32
N GLU A 53 -11.96 14.78 5.51
CA GLU A 53 -12.45 14.10 6.71
C GLU A 53 -11.96 12.65 6.75
N ALA A 54 -11.96 11.98 5.61
CA ALA A 54 -11.46 10.62 5.52
C ALA A 54 -9.99 10.54 5.93
N ILE A 55 -9.19 11.49 5.45
CA ILE A 55 -7.77 11.54 5.81
C ILE A 55 -7.60 11.67 7.33
N SER A 56 -8.34 12.57 7.96
CA SER A 56 -8.28 12.75 9.41
C SER A 56 -8.67 11.46 10.15
N ARG A 57 -9.74 10.81 9.70
CA ARG A 57 -10.20 9.56 10.33
C ARG A 57 -9.21 8.43 10.11
N ILE A 58 -8.55 8.38 8.96
CA ILE A 58 -7.52 7.37 8.72
C ILE A 58 -6.36 7.54 9.70
N TYR A 59 -5.89 8.78 9.91
CA TYR A 59 -4.81 9.01 10.86
C TYR A 59 -5.21 8.65 12.28
N GLU A 60 -6.43 8.96 12.68
CA GLU A 60 -6.95 8.54 13.99
C GLU A 60 -6.98 7.02 14.11
N PHE A 61 -7.43 6.36 13.05
CA PHE A 61 -7.51 4.90 13.01
C PHE A 61 -6.13 4.25 13.15
N ILE A 62 -5.15 4.76 12.41
CA ILE A 62 -3.80 4.24 12.45
C ILE A 62 -3.16 4.47 13.82
N ASP A 63 -3.45 5.61 14.43
CA ASP A 63 -2.94 5.94 15.75
C ASP A 63 -3.50 4.99 16.81
N GLU A 64 -4.78 4.69 16.73
CA GLU A 64 -5.44 3.79 17.68
C GLU A 64 -5.09 2.33 17.42
N TYR A 65 -4.96 1.94 16.16
CA TYR A 65 -4.67 0.57 15.75
C TYR A 65 -3.41 0.56 14.89
N PRO A 66 -2.23 0.69 15.52
CA PRO A 66 -0.98 0.83 14.74
C PRO A 66 -0.60 -0.40 13.94
N GLU A 67 -1.17 -1.56 14.29
CA GLU A 67 -0.93 -2.79 13.56
C GLU A 67 -2.25 -3.53 13.37
N GLY A 68 -2.27 -4.41 12.41
CA GLY A 68 -3.43 -5.23 12.15
C GLY A 68 -3.79 -5.23 10.68
N ASP A 69 -4.68 -6.14 10.34
CA ASP A 69 -5.08 -6.34 8.96
C ASP A 69 -5.68 -5.09 8.33
N LEU A 70 -6.62 -4.46 9.03
CA LEU A 70 -7.27 -3.26 8.51
C LEU A 70 -6.36 -2.03 8.53
N THR A 71 -5.36 -2.02 9.40
CA THR A 71 -4.42 -0.90 9.45
C THR A 71 -3.66 -0.80 8.14
N VAL A 72 -3.23 -1.93 7.59
CA VAL A 72 -2.55 -1.94 6.29
C VAL A 72 -3.49 -1.42 5.20
N ASN A 73 -4.73 -1.88 5.20
CA ASN A 73 -5.73 -1.39 4.25
C ASN A 73 -5.95 0.12 4.41
N ALA A 74 -5.92 0.62 5.64
CA ALA A 74 -6.11 2.04 5.90
C ALA A 74 -4.98 2.88 5.28
N TYR A 75 -3.73 2.44 5.38
CA TYR A 75 -2.63 3.10 4.70
C TYR A 75 -2.80 3.09 3.18
N TYR A 76 -3.26 1.96 2.63
CA TYR A 76 -3.52 1.87 1.21
C TYR A 76 -4.60 2.90 0.79
N TRP A 77 -5.70 2.98 1.55
CA TRP A 77 -6.77 3.96 1.27
C TRP A 77 -6.26 5.39 1.40
N LEU A 78 -5.37 5.64 2.36
CA LEU A 78 -4.74 6.95 2.50
C LEU A 78 -4.03 7.34 1.21
N GLY A 79 -3.26 6.42 0.66
CA GLY A 79 -2.60 6.64 -0.63
C GLY A 79 -3.60 6.94 -1.75
N GLU A 80 -4.69 6.17 -1.81
CA GLU A 80 -5.70 6.35 -2.84
C GLU A 80 -6.38 7.72 -2.73
N VAL A 81 -6.72 8.14 -1.52
CA VAL A 81 -7.34 9.45 -1.31
C VAL A 81 -6.40 10.57 -1.72
N TYR A 82 -5.13 10.44 -1.36
CA TYR A 82 -4.15 11.44 -1.77
C TYR A 82 -3.95 11.48 -3.28
N LEU A 83 -4.09 10.35 -3.98
CA LEU A 83 -4.05 10.36 -5.45
C LEU A 83 -5.21 11.16 -6.05
N VAL A 84 -6.39 11.02 -5.45
CA VAL A 84 -7.59 11.72 -5.95
C VAL A 84 -7.51 13.23 -5.74
N LYS A 85 -6.90 13.70 -4.68
CA LYS A 85 -6.88 15.11 -4.31
C LYS A 85 -6.23 16.05 -5.33
N PRO A 86 -5.24 15.83 -6.15
CA PRO A 86 -4.10 14.95 -6.06
C PRO A 86 -2.96 15.56 -5.24
N GLN A 87 -2.52 14.83 -4.26
CA GLN A 87 -1.35 15.18 -3.45
C GLN A 87 -0.36 14.03 -3.58
N LEU A 88 0.44 14.09 -4.62
CA LEU A 88 1.21 12.94 -5.08
C LEU A 88 2.33 12.55 -4.12
N GLU A 89 2.98 13.53 -3.48
CA GLU A 89 4.04 13.21 -2.52
C GLU A 89 3.49 12.47 -1.31
N GLN A 90 2.34 12.90 -0.81
CA GLN A 90 1.70 12.23 0.31
C GLN A 90 1.22 10.83 -0.08
N ALA A 91 0.70 10.70 -1.30
CA ALA A 91 0.30 9.38 -1.81
C ALA A 91 1.51 8.45 -1.86
N LYS A 92 2.64 8.95 -2.34
CA LYS A 92 3.87 8.18 -2.41
C LYS A 92 4.29 7.69 -1.02
N GLN A 93 4.22 8.57 -0.02
CA GLN A 93 4.57 8.20 1.36
C GLN A 93 3.67 7.09 1.89
N ALA A 94 2.36 7.20 1.69
CA ALA A 94 1.42 6.21 2.19
C ALA A 94 1.63 4.83 1.56
N PHE A 95 1.80 4.79 0.25
CA PHE A 95 2.05 3.51 -0.43
C PHE A 95 3.41 2.94 -0.07
N THR A 96 4.41 3.78 0.14
CA THR A 96 5.75 3.34 0.55
C THR A 96 5.69 2.63 1.91
N ILE A 97 4.87 3.14 2.83
CA ILE A 97 4.71 2.50 4.14
C ILE A 97 4.21 1.05 3.96
N VAL A 98 3.20 0.84 3.13
CA VAL A 98 2.72 -0.53 2.88
C VAL A 98 3.80 -1.37 2.23
N ALA A 99 4.48 -0.82 1.23
CA ALA A 99 5.49 -1.55 0.47
C ALA A 99 6.68 -1.98 1.33
N THR A 100 7.05 -1.18 2.34
CA THR A 100 8.26 -1.45 3.13
C THR A 100 7.96 -2.09 4.48
N ARG A 101 6.94 -1.60 5.19
CA ARG A 101 6.63 -2.11 6.53
C ARG A 101 5.70 -3.32 6.50
N PHE A 102 4.90 -3.44 5.46
CA PHE A 102 3.87 -4.46 5.39
C PHE A 102 3.97 -5.26 4.09
N ALA A 103 5.21 -5.52 3.66
CA ALA A 103 5.48 -6.22 2.40
C ALA A 103 4.86 -7.61 2.35
N ASP A 104 4.61 -8.21 3.50
CA ASP A 104 4.03 -9.56 3.60
C ASP A 104 2.49 -9.54 3.67
N HIS A 105 1.88 -8.37 3.62
CA HIS A 105 0.43 -8.27 3.66
C HIS A 105 -0.15 -8.51 2.27
N ARG A 106 -1.33 -9.10 2.21
CA ARG A 106 -2.01 -9.36 0.92
C ARG A 106 -2.26 -8.10 0.10
N LYS A 107 -2.29 -6.93 0.74
CA LYS A 107 -2.50 -5.65 0.06
C LYS A 107 -1.20 -5.07 -0.52
N ALA A 108 -0.06 -5.64 -0.15
CA ALA A 108 1.23 -5.12 -0.59
C ALA A 108 1.39 -5.07 -2.11
N PRO A 109 0.98 -6.09 -2.87
CA PRO A 109 1.13 -6.01 -4.33
C PRO A 109 0.40 -4.81 -4.92
N ASP A 110 -0.82 -4.55 -4.47
CA ASP A 110 -1.59 -3.40 -4.95
C ASP A 110 -0.91 -2.10 -4.59
N ALA A 111 -0.36 -2.01 -3.38
CA ALA A 111 0.32 -0.81 -2.91
C ALA A 111 1.60 -0.54 -3.70
N VAL A 112 2.38 -1.57 -3.98
CA VAL A 112 3.60 -1.41 -4.77
C VAL A 112 3.27 -0.98 -6.20
N TYR A 113 2.21 -1.55 -6.78
CA TYR A 113 1.74 -1.10 -8.09
C TYR A 113 1.33 0.37 -8.05
N LYS A 114 0.54 0.77 -7.06
CA LYS A 114 0.11 2.16 -6.93
C LYS A 114 1.27 3.11 -6.64
N LEU A 115 2.27 2.63 -5.93
CA LEU A 115 3.50 3.39 -5.75
C LEU A 115 4.17 3.66 -7.10
N GLY A 116 4.21 2.64 -7.96
CA GLY A 116 4.73 2.80 -9.32
C GLY A 116 3.95 3.82 -10.12
N VAL A 117 2.63 3.75 -10.06
CA VAL A 117 1.75 4.72 -10.74
C VAL A 117 2.02 6.13 -10.21
N THR A 118 2.19 6.26 -8.90
CA THR A 118 2.44 7.56 -8.28
C THR A 118 3.80 8.12 -8.71
N HIS A 119 4.83 7.29 -8.72
CA HIS A 119 6.14 7.68 -9.25
C HIS A 119 6.03 8.18 -10.69
N ASP A 120 5.29 7.45 -11.52
CA ASP A 120 5.10 7.83 -12.92
C ASP A 120 4.45 9.20 -13.04
N ARG A 121 3.42 9.45 -12.26
CA ARG A 121 2.72 10.75 -12.28
C ARG A 121 3.61 11.88 -11.77
N LEU A 122 4.57 11.56 -10.91
CA LEU A 122 5.56 12.54 -10.43
C LEU A 122 6.70 12.76 -11.42
N GLY A 123 6.73 12.02 -12.52
CA GLY A 123 7.81 12.08 -13.47
C GLY A 123 9.04 11.26 -13.10
N GLU A 124 8.94 10.49 -12.03
CA GLU A 124 10.02 9.63 -11.54
C GLU A 124 9.98 8.30 -12.28
N LYS A 125 10.34 8.33 -13.54
CA LYS A 125 10.11 7.20 -14.46
C LYS A 125 10.92 5.96 -14.08
N GLU A 126 12.14 6.14 -13.61
CA GLU A 126 12.99 5.01 -13.22
C GLU A 126 12.44 4.31 -11.99
N GLN A 127 12.02 5.08 -10.99
CA GLN A 127 11.40 4.53 -9.78
C GLN A 127 10.09 3.83 -10.13
N ALA A 128 9.32 4.39 -11.06
CA ALA A 128 8.08 3.74 -11.51
C ALA A 128 8.36 2.36 -12.08
N ARG A 129 9.35 2.25 -12.97
CA ARG A 129 9.70 0.95 -13.54
C ARG A 129 10.18 -0.04 -12.48
N ARG A 130 10.97 0.43 -11.51
CA ARG A 130 11.44 -0.44 -10.42
C ARG A 130 10.30 -0.96 -9.59
N SER A 131 9.32 -0.12 -9.26
CA SER A 131 8.14 -0.55 -8.51
C SER A 131 7.37 -1.61 -9.27
N MET A 132 7.16 -1.41 -10.57
CA MET A 132 6.45 -2.39 -11.39
C MET A 132 7.21 -3.71 -11.45
N GLN A 133 8.54 -3.65 -11.60
CA GLN A 133 9.34 -4.86 -11.63
C GLN A 133 9.28 -5.59 -10.28
N THR A 134 9.26 -4.84 -9.18
CA THR A 134 9.12 -5.42 -7.84
C THR A 134 7.81 -6.18 -7.71
N VAL A 135 6.71 -5.63 -8.21
CA VAL A 135 5.43 -6.34 -8.17
C VAL A 135 5.53 -7.68 -8.88
N ILE A 136 6.13 -7.67 -10.07
CA ILE A 136 6.25 -8.87 -10.89
C ILE A 136 7.16 -9.91 -10.22
N ASP A 137 8.27 -9.46 -9.65
CA ASP A 137 9.27 -10.36 -9.08
C ASP A 137 8.83 -10.92 -7.73
N ASP A 138 8.26 -10.08 -6.87
CA ASP A 138 7.92 -10.48 -5.50
C ASP A 138 6.50 -11.04 -5.37
N TYR A 139 5.60 -10.64 -6.26
CA TYR A 139 4.19 -11.04 -6.20
C TYR A 139 3.68 -11.52 -7.56
N PRO A 140 4.36 -12.50 -8.17
CA PRO A 140 4.12 -12.83 -9.58
C PRO A 140 2.71 -13.33 -9.91
N SER A 141 2.01 -13.89 -8.95
CA SER A 141 0.66 -14.42 -9.18
C SER A 141 -0.45 -13.44 -8.82
N SER A 142 -0.10 -12.24 -8.40
CA SER A 142 -1.10 -11.23 -8.03
C SER A 142 -1.71 -10.58 -9.28
N SER A 143 -2.93 -10.07 -9.14
CA SER A 143 -3.54 -9.27 -10.20
C SER A 143 -2.74 -7.98 -10.43
N ALA A 144 -2.10 -7.45 -9.41
CA ALA A 144 -1.23 -6.28 -9.54
C ALA A 144 -0.05 -6.58 -10.46
N ALA A 145 0.48 -7.80 -10.44
CA ALA A 145 1.57 -8.18 -11.35
C ALA A 145 1.13 -8.10 -12.81
N ASP A 146 -0.11 -8.50 -13.12
CA ASP A 146 -0.63 -8.37 -14.47
C ASP A 146 -0.71 -6.90 -14.90
N LEU A 147 -1.17 -6.04 -14.01
CA LEU A 147 -1.22 -4.60 -14.28
C LEU A 147 0.19 -4.03 -14.46
N ALA A 148 1.14 -4.49 -13.66
CA ALA A 148 2.53 -4.04 -13.77
C ALA A 148 3.14 -4.44 -15.10
N ARG A 149 2.87 -5.65 -15.58
CA ARG A 149 3.34 -6.10 -16.89
C ARG A 149 2.78 -5.23 -17.99
N LYS A 150 1.50 -4.91 -17.92
CA LYS A 150 0.86 -4.02 -18.90
C LYS A 150 1.46 -2.63 -18.88
N PHE A 151 1.74 -2.12 -17.69
CA PHE A 151 2.38 -0.82 -17.55
C PHE A 151 3.75 -0.82 -18.27
N LEU A 152 4.58 -1.82 -18.00
CA LEU A 152 5.90 -1.90 -18.60
C LEU A 152 5.82 -2.05 -20.12
N GLU A 153 4.86 -2.81 -20.62
CA GLU A 153 4.64 -2.95 -22.06
C GLU A 153 4.30 -1.61 -22.70
N SER A 154 3.44 -0.83 -22.04
CA SER A 154 3.01 0.46 -22.58
C SER A 154 4.17 1.48 -22.63
N GLN A 155 5.15 1.33 -21.73
CA GLN A 155 6.31 2.23 -21.72
C GLN A 155 7.30 1.90 -22.84
N ASN A 156 7.26 0.69 -23.36
CA ASN A 156 8.17 0.25 -24.42
C ASN A 156 7.60 0.43 -25.83
N GLY A 157 6.35 0.80 -25.91
CA GLY A 157 5.68 1.02 -27.20
C GLY A 157 5.78 2.47 -27.69
#